data_f6fe864330dd43f91b7ff73f1ba3478d
#
_entry.id   f6fe864330dd43f91b7ff73f1ba3478d
#
_cell.length_a   1.000
_cell.length_b   1.000
_cell.length_c   1.000
_cell.angle_alpha   90.00
_cell.angle_beta   90.00
_cell.angle_gamma   90.00
#
_symmetry.space_group_name_H-M   'P 1'
#
loop_
_entity.id
_entity.type
_entity.pdbx_description
1 polymer ?
#
loop_
_entity_poly.entity_id
_entity_poly.type
_entity_poly.pdbx_seq_one_letter_code
_entity_poly.pdbx_strand_id
1 'polypeptide(L)'
;MSKQVVLPAIFYIRLAEFTFRMLEFENVSKSFWTGVQRKVILDRVSFKVELGTSLGILAPNGTGKTTVINMMAGLEKPDEGVIRRNCRISFPLGFMGNVVPKHSAMINARYIARLYGLDPDYVEAFCRWLCGLDEYFDQPLGVYSSGMKARFTFSLMLALEFDIYLIDEGMPSSTDAEFNRKSASILQERLRTTTIIIVSHQPEVLEKFAQKAAVLHWGKLHMFESLEEAKQLYDYETTR
;
A
#
# COMPACT_ATOMS: atom_id res chain seq x y z
N MET A 1 -28.18 -22.65 -41.63
CA MET A 1 -26.70 -22.61 -41.53
C MET A 1 -26.30 -21.51 -40.56
N SER A 2 -26.08 -21.86 -39.32
CA SER A 2 -25.67 -20.92 -38.25
C SER A 2 -24.16 -20.69 -38.34
N LYS A 3 -23.77 -19.44 -38.60
CA LYS A 3 -22.35 -19.04 -38.54
C LYS A 3 -21.90 -19.01 -37.07
N GLN A 4 -21.10 -19.97 -36.66
CA GLN A 4 -20.36 -19.89 -35.39
C GLN A 4 -19.35 -18.74 -35.50
N VAL A 5 -19.52 -17.71 -34.68
CA VAL A 5 -18.57 -16.64 -34.53
C VAL A 5 -17.42 -17.17 -33.66
N VAL A 6 -16.30 -17.49 -34.28
CA VAL A 6 -15.06 -17.85 -33.58
C VAL A 6 -14.41 -16.54 -33.14
N LEU A 7 -14.48 -16.24 -31.84
CA LEU A 7 -13.76 -15.11 -31.26
C LEU A 7 -12.24 -15.39 -31.30
N PRO A 8 -11.40 -14.39 -31.67
CA PRO A 8 -9.97 -14.60 -31.77
C PRO A 8 -9.37 -14.93 -30.39
N ALA A 9 -8.34 -15.78 -30.36
CA ALA A 9 -7.66 -16.27 -29.15
C ALA A 9 -7.20 -15.15 -28.18
N ILE A 10 -6.93 -13.95 -28.70
CA ILE A 10 -6.61 -12.75 -27.94
C ILE A 10 -7.77 -12.34 -27.00
N PHE A 11 -9.02 -12.61 -27.38
CA PHE A 11 -10.19 -12.31 -26.55
C PHE A 11 -10.32 -13.28 -25.36
N TYR A 12 -9.91 -14.53 -25.54
CA TYR A 12 -9.89 -15.54 -24.47
C TYR A 12 -8.76 -15.29 -23.46
N ILE A 13 -7.59 -14.83 -23.92
CA ILE A 13 -6.48 -14.46 -23.04
C ILE A 13 -6.87 -13.26 -22.18
N ARG A 14 -7.57 -12.25 -22.75
CA ARG A 14 -8.00 -11.07 -21.99
C ARG A 14 -9.14 -11.38 -21.00
N LEU A 15 -9.98 -12.36 -21.26
CA LEU A 15 -11.02 -12.84 -20.32
C LEU A 15 -10.43 -13.72 -19.21
N ALA A 16 -9.38 -14.51 -19.46
CA ALA A 16 -8.69 -15.29 -18.45
C ALA A 16 -7.86 -14.40 -17.49
N GLU A 17 -7.32 -13.27 -17.97
CA GLU A 17 -6.64 -12.28 -17.13
C GLU A 17 -7.59 -11.49 -16.21
N PHE A 18 -8.89 -11.47 -16.49
CA PHE A 18 -9.91 -10.78 -15.69
C PHE A 18 -10.32 -11.55 -14.43
N THR A 19 -9.90 -12.83 -14.27
CA THR A 19 -10.58 -13.71 -13.31
C THR A 19 -9.93 -13.74 -11.91
N PHE A 20 -8.71 -13.21 -11.68
CA PHE A 20 -8.07 -13.31 -10.36
C PHE A 20 -7.05 -12.19 -10.08
N ARG A 21 -7.53 -10.93 -10.10
CA ARG A 21 -6.70 -9.82 -9.58
C ARG A 21 -6.80 -9.82 -8.06
N MET A 22 -5.76 -10.25 -7.37
CA MET A 22 -5.74 -10.35 -5.91
C MET A 22 -4.31 -10.33 -5.35
N LEU A 23 -4.23 -10.05 -4.07
CA LEU A 23 -3.10 -10.35 -3.20
C LEU A 23 -3.45 -11.59 -2.36
N GLU A 24 -2.65 -12.64 -2.44
CA GLU A 24 -2.88 -13.88 -1.70
C GLU A 24 -1.63 -14.28 -0.93
N PHE A 25 -1.82 -14.60 0.34
CA PHE A 25 -0.85 -15.25 1.21
C PHE A 25 -1.26 -16.71 1.39
N GLU A 26 -0.34 -17.64 1.18
CA GLU A 26 -0.56 -19.09 1.33
C GLU A 26 0.50 -19.67 2.25
N ASN A 27 0.10 -20.06 3.47
CA ASN A 27 0.93 -20.65 4.51
C ASN A 27 2.22 -19.86 4.80
N VAL A 28 2.11 -18.53 4.82
CA VAL A 28 3.25 -17.61 4.95
C VAL A 28 3.76 -17.58 6.38
N SER A 29 5.06 -17.84 6.54
CA SER A 29 5.78 -17.65 7.81
C SER A 29 6.91 -16.64 7.62
N LYS A 30 7.14 -15.82 8.65
CA LYS A 30 8.23 -14.85 8.73
C LYS A 30 8.71 -14.67 10.15
N SER A 31 10.02 -14.67 10.35
CA SER A 31 10.64 -14.41 11.66
C SER A 31 11.99 -13.72 11.51
N PHE A 32 12.43 -13.06 12.56
CA PHE A 32 13.76 -12.47 12.66
C PHE A 32 14.46 -12.91 13.94
N TRP A 33 15.77 -13.02 13.90
CA TRP A 33 16.60 -13.20 15.09
C TRP A 33 16.96 -11.82 15.66
N THR A 34 16.59 -11.56 16.90
CA THR A 34 16.96 -10.36 17.66
C THR A 34 17.95 -10.75 18.73
N GLY A 35 19.23 -10.91 18.36
CA GLY A 35 20.25 -11.44 19.27
C GLY A 35 19.98 -12.89 19.64
N VAL A 36 19.42 -13.14 20.83
CA VAL A 36 19.21 -14.51 21.38
C VAL A 36 17.80 -15.02 21.12
N GLN A 37 16.83 -14.16 20.79
CA GLN A 37 15.43 -14.52 20.66
C GLN A 37 14.94 -14.49 19.20
N ARG A 38 14.17 -15.50 18.83
CA ARG A 38 13.44 -15.55 17.57
C ARG A 38 12.13 -14.79 17.73
N LYS A 39 11.97 -13.70 16.98
CA LYS A 39 10.73 -12.94 16.90
C LYS A 39 9.92 -13.41 15.71
N VAL A 40 8.78 -14.06 15.98
CA VAL A 40 7.83 -14.48 14.94
C VAL A 40 6.96 -13.30 14.55
N ILE A 41 6.89 -13.02 13.25
CA ILE A 41 6.04 -11.98 12.65
C ILE A 41 4.77 -12.60 12.08
N LEU A 42 4.90 -13.69 11.32
CA LEU A 42 3.80 -14.52 10.82
C LEU A 42 4.14 -15.98 11.02
N ASP A 43 3.14 -16.79 11.37
CA ASP A 43 3.23 -18.24 11.53
C ASP A 43 2.13 -18.93 10.72
N ARG A 44 2.47 -19.41 9.53
CA ARG A 44 1.61 -20.12 8.58
C ARG A 44 0.27 -19.41 8.33
N VAL A 45 0.36 -18.12 8.02
CA VAL A 45 -0.79 -17.27 7.75
C VAL A 45 -1.23 -17.42 6.30
N SER A 46 -2.54 -17.61 6.10
CA SER A 46 -3.18 -17.64 4.79
C SER A 46 -4.36 -16.70 4.78
N PHE A 47 -4.41 -15.80 3.78
CA PHE A 47 -5.54 -14.90 3.54
C PHE A 47 -5.49 -14.36 2.11
N LYS A 48 -6.63 -13.79 1.68
CA LYS A 48 -6.76 -13.15 0.36
C LYS A 48 -7.35 -11.75 0.51
N VAL A 49 -6.86 -10.85 -0.33
CA VAL A 49 -7.45 -9.51 -0.50
C VAL A 49 -7.89 -9.39 -1.95
N GLU A 50 -9.21 -9.39 -2.13
CA GLU A 50 -9.84 -9.17 -3.42
C GLU A 50 -9.92 -7.67 -3.71
N LEU A 51 -9.83 -7.29 -5.00
CA LEU A 51 -9.95 -5.90 -5.39
C LEU A 51 -11.35 -5.35 -5.13
N GLY A 52 -11.42 -4.07 -4.79
CA GLY A 52 -12.68 -3.36 -4.55
C GLY A 52 -13.11 -3.31 -3.09
N THR A 53 -12.43 -4.05 -2.18
CA THR A 53 -12.73 -4.02 -0.74
C THR A 53 -11.50 -3.61 0.05
N SER A 54 -11.56 -2.46 0.72
CA SER A 54 -10.45 -1.96 1.53
C SER A 54 -10.32 -2.68 2.86
N LEU A 55 -9.08 -3.02 3.25
CA LEU A 55 -8.75 -3.79 4.44
C LEU A 55 -7.99 -2.93 5.45
N GLY A 56 -8.51 -2.84 6.67
CA GLY A 56 -7.80 -2.29 7.82
C GLY A 56 -7.16 -3.40 8.66
N ILE A 57 -5.88 -3.29 8.98
CA ILE A 57 -5.18 -4.23 9.84
C ILE A 57 -4.78 -3.53 11.13
N LEU A 58 -5.42 -3.92 12.23
CA LEU A 58 -5.03 -3.50 13.57
C LEU A 58 -3.85 -4.33 14.05
N ALA A 59 -2.81 -3.64 14.51
CA ALA A 59 -1.59 -4.31 14.96
C ALA A 59 -0.87 -3.47 16.02
N PRO A 60 -0.58 -3.99 17.22
CA PRO A 60 0.19 -3.31 18.24
C PRO A 60 1.59 -2.93 17.76
N ASN A 61 2.23 -1.99 18.45
CA ASN A 61 3.61 -1.63 18.15
C ASN A 61 4.54 -2.82 18.35
N GLY A 62 5.47 -2.96 17.41
CA GLY A 62 6.45 -4.04 17.48
C GLY A 62 5.96 -5.42 16.98
N THR A 63 4.71 -5.61 16.55
CA THR A 63 4.21 -6.90 16.03
C THR A 63 4.71 -7.25 14.63
N GLY A 64 5.31 -6.29 13.91
CA GLY A 64 5.82 -6.51 12.55
C GLY A 64 4.98 -5.90 11.44
N LYS A 65 4.20 -4.85 11.73
CA LYS A 65 3.39 -4.10 10.75
C LYS A 65 4.15 -3.80 9.45
N THR A 66 5.27 -3.11 9.58
CA THR A 66 6.12 -2.73 8.44
C THR A 66 6.64 -3.96 7.66
N THR A 67 6.96 -5.06 8.35
CA THR A 67 7.38 -6.31 7.69
C THR A 67 6.26 -6.91 6.85
N VAL A 68 5.02 -6.94 7.39
CA VAL A 68 3.85 -7.46 6.65
C VAL A 68 3.55 -6.61 5.44
N ILE A 69 3.56 -5.28 5.57
CA ILE A 69 3.40 -4.36 4.45
C ILE A 69 4.50 -4.54 3.40
N ASN A 70 5.77 -4.66 3.83
CA ASN A 70 6.88 -4.90 2.92
C ASN A 70 6.75 -6.25 2.19
N MET A 71 6.24 -7.28 2.87
CA MET A 71 5.92 -8.54 2.21
C MET A 71 4.78 -8.38 1.20
N MET A 72 3.73 -7.60 1.49
CA MET A 72 2.66 -7.29 0.52
C MET A 72 3.21 -6.56 -0.70
N ALA A 73 4.10 -5.59 -0.50
CA ALA A 73 4.74 -4.83 -1.57
C ALA A 73 5.79 -5.63 -2.38
N GLY A 74 6.21 -6.80 -1.90
CA GLY A 74 7.30 -7.58 -2.51
C GLY A 74 8.71 -7.10 -2.16
N LEU A 75 8.85 -6.21 -1.18
CA LEU A 75 10.13 -5.68 -0.69
C LEU A 75 10.80 -6.61 0.33
N GLU A 76 10.02 -7.49 0.95
CA GLU A 76 10.48 -8.52 1.89
C GLU A 76 9.97 -9.88 1.44
N LYS A 77 10.79 -10.91 1.57
CA LYS A 77 10.42 -12.30 1.24
C LYS A 77 9.94 -13.03 2.48
N PRO A 78 8.94 -13.92 2.37
CA PRO A 78 8.62 -14.85 3.44
C PRO A 78 9.75 -15.85 3.65
N ASP A 79 9.84 -16.42 4.87
CA ASP A 79 10.74 -17.53 5.16
C ASP A 79 10.16 -18.85 4.62
N GLU A 80 8.81 -19.00 4.70
CA GLU A 80 8.06 -20.14 4.18
C GLU A 80 6.74 -19.67 3.57
N GLY A 81 6.16 -20.50 2.70
CA GLY A 81 4.90 -20.20 2.02
C GLY A 81 5.08 -19.35 0.76
N VAL A 82 3.96 -18.91 0.18
CA VAL A 82 3.95 -18.17 -1.09
C VAL A 82 3.06 -16.94 -0.98
N ILE A 83 3.52 -15.83 -1.56
CA ILE A 83 2.72 -14.61 -1.72
C ILE A 83 2.50 -14.37 -3.21
N ARG A 84 1.25 -14.47 -3.68
CA ARG A 84 0.87 -14.21 -5.06
C ARG A 84 0.34 -12.78 -5.18
N ARG A 85 0.83 -12.06 -6.19
CA ARG A 85 0.49 -10.65 -6.48
C ARG A 85 0.08 -10.54 -7.93
N ASN A 86 -1.20 -10.80 -8.22
CA ASN A 86 -1.74 -10.74 -9.57
C ASN A 86 -2.38 -9.36 -9.87
N CYS A 87 -1.86 -8.32 -9.26
CA CYS A 87 -2.30 -6.94 -9.37
C CYS A 87 -1.14 -5.98 -9.14
N ARG A 88 -1.31 -4.71 -9.53
CA ARG A 88 -0.31 -3.67 -9.26
C ARG A 88 -0.48 -3.17 -7.83
N ILE A 89 0.54 -3.42 -7.00
CA ILE A 89 0.56 -3.02 -5.59
C ILE A 89 1.53 -1.86 -5.42
N SER A 90 1.12 -0.82 -4.69
CA SER A 90 1.98 0.32 -4.40
C SER A 90 3.15 -0.08 -3.50
N PHE A 91 4.22 0.70 -3.52
CA PHE A 91 5.17 0.70 -2.42
C PHE A 91 4.50 1.27 -1.15
N PRO A 92 4.98 0.91 0.06
CA PRO A 92 4.43 1.47 1.30
C PRO A 92 4.61 2.98 1.36
N LEU A 93 3.66 3.67 1.96
CA LEU A 93 3.74 5.09 2.17
C LEU A 93 5.00 5.45 2.98
N GLY A 94 5.74 6.47 2.53
CA GLY A 94 7.02 6.86 3.17
C GLY A 94 8.23 6.05 2.72
N PHE A 95 8.06 5.02 1.89
CA PHE A 95 9.17 4.25 1.34
C PHE A 95 9.95 5.09 0.32
N MET A 96 11.20 5.41 0.65
CA MET A 96 12.11 6.23 -0.17
C MET A 96 13.04 5.40 -1.07
N GLY A 97 12.90 4.07 -1.08
CA GLY A 97 13.83 3.19 -1.79
C GLY A 97 13.85 3.35 -3.31
N ASN A 98 12.80 3.94 -3.88
CA ASN A 98 12.69 4.17 -5.32
C ASN A 98 13.15 5.57 -5.76
N VAL A 99 13.53 6.44 -4.83
CA VAL A 99 13.98 7.80 -5.16
C VAL A 99 15.46 8.01 -4.85
N VAL A 100 16.11 8.79 -5.68
CA VAL A 100 17.54 9.10 -5.56
C VAL A 100 17.69 10.46 -4.84
N PRO A 101 18.24 10.50 -3.62
CA PRO A 101 18.33 11.75 -2.84
C PRO A 101 19.15 12.86 -3.50
N LYS A 102 20.10 12.52 -4.36
CA LYS A 102 20.95 13.48 -5.09
C LYS A 102 20.24 14.16 -6.26
N HIS A 103 19.08 13.62 -6.69
CA HIS A 103 18.28 14.18 -7.76
C HIS A 103 17.12 15.00 -7.20
N SER A 104 16.62 15.94 -8.00
CA SER A 104 15.44 16.73 -7.68
C SER A 104 14.17 15.88 -7.69
N ALA A 105 13.07 16.42 -7.10
CA ALA A 105 11.74 15.79 -7.19
C ALA A 105 11.31 15.64 -8.65
N MET A 106 11.58 16.64 -9.50
CA MET A 106 11.31 16.58 -10.94
C MET A 106 11.98 15.38 -11.60
N ILE A 107 13.30 15.22 -11.43
CA ILE A 107 14.05 14.11 -12.05
C ILE A 107 13.53 12.76 -11.53
N ASN A 108 13.28 12.64 -10.21
CA ASN A 108 12.74 11.42 -9.61
C ASN A 108 11.35 11.10 -10.14
N ALA A 109 10.43 12.08 -10.22
CA ALA A 109 9.08 11.89 -10.73
C ALA A 109 9.10 11.37 -12.17
N ARG A 110 9.88 12.01 -13.04
CA ARG A 110 10.04 11.63 -14.46
C ARG A 110 10.68 10.25 -14.62
N TYR A 111 11.67 9.93 -13.78
CA TYR A 111 12.34 8.61 -13.80
C TYR A 111 11.35 7.51 -13.41
N ILE A 112 10.63 7.68 -12.29
CA ILE A 112 9.64 6.72 -11.81
C ILE A 112 8.49 6.55 -12.81
N ALA A 113 7.99 7.66 -13.40
CA ALA A 113 6.97 7.59 -14.45
C ALA A 113 7.38 6.64 -15.59
N ARG A 114 8.64 6.76 -16.09
CA ARG A 114 9.15 5.87 -17.14
C ARG A 114 9.24 4.42 -16.71
N LEU A 115 9.63 4.13 -15.45
CA LEU A 115 9.67 2.77 -14.92
C LEU A 115 8.28 2.11 -14.88
N TYR A 116 7.24 2.92 -14.64
CA TYR A 116 5.84 2.44 -14.60
C TYR A 116 5.10 2.58 -15.95
N GLY A 117 5.80 3.01 -17.02
CA GLY A 117 5.21 3.17 -18.34
C GLY A 117 4.20 4.31 -18.45
N LEU A 118 4.29 5.32 -17.58
CA LEU A 118 3.43 6.49 -17.55
C LEU A 118 4.09 7.69 -18.25
N ASP A 119 3.27 8.67 -18.63
CA ASP A 119 3.76 9.95 -19.16
C ASP A 119 4.54 10.72 -18.10
N PRO A 120 5.85 10.99 -18.30
CA PRO A 120 6.67 11.72 -17.34
C PRO A 120 6.20 13.17 -17.11
N ASP A 121 5.61 13.81 -18.12
CA ASP A 121 5.14 15.20 -18.00
C ASP A 121 3.88 15.24 -17.12
N TYR A 122 3.00 14.26 -17.27
CA TYR A 122 1.82 14.12 -16.40
C TYR A 122 2.22 13.88 -14.94
N VAL A 123 3.09 12.89 -14.68
CA VAL A 123 3.50 12.54 -13.30
C VAL A 123 4.23 13.70 -12.63
N GLU A 124 5.11 14.39 -13.35
CA GLU A 124 5.80 15.58 -12.84
C GLU A 124 4.80 16.67 -12.47
N ALA A 125 3.91 17.04 -13.39
CA ALA A 125 2.92 18.11 -13.19
C ALA A 125 2.00 17.79 -12.02
N PHE A 126 1.53 16.53 -11.91
CA PHE A 126 0.69 16.07 -10.81
C PHE A 126 1.43 16.16 -9.46
N CYS A 127 2.68 15.67 -9.39
CA CYS A 127 3.47 15.75 -8.17
C CYS A 127 3.73 17.19 -7.75
N ARG A 128 4.11 18.07 -8.69
CA ARG A 128 4.36 19.50 -8.43
C ARG A 128 3.11 20.17 -7.87
N TRP A 129 1.97 19.96 -8.51
CA TRP A 129 0.68 20.51 -8.08
C TRP A 129 0.24 20.01 -6.70
N LEU A 130 0.39 18.70 -6.42
CA LEU A 130 -0.11 18.13 -5.17
C LEU A 130 0.82 18.42 -4.00
N CYS A 131 2.14 18.25 -4.16
CA CYS A 131 3.07 18.43 -3.05
C CYS A 131 3.26 19.91 -2.65
N GLY A 132 2.97 20.87 -3.54
CA GLY A 132 3.07 22.31 -3.25
C GLY A 132 4.45 22.71 -2.75
N LEU A 133 5.53 22.20 -3.38
CA LEU A 133 6.91 22.48 -2.97
C LEU A 133 7.58 23.54 -3.84
N ASP A 134 6.86 24.07 -4.84
CA ASP A 134 7.28 25.18 -5.72
C ASP A 134 8.78 25.20 -6.07
N GLU A 135 9.53 26.15 -5.53
CA GLU A 135 10.96 26.32 -5.78
C GLU A 135 11.82 25.12 -5.33
N TYR A 136 11.37 24.39 -4.31
CA TYR A 136 12.08 23.20 -3.85
C TYR A 136 11.95 22.01 -4.81
N PHE A 137 10.92 21.98 -5.65
CA PHE A 137 10.67 20.83 -6.54
C PHE A 137 11.82 20.54 -7.48
N ASP A 138 12.57 21.57 -7.85
CA ASP A 138 13.76 21.47 -8.70
C ASP A 138 15.08 21.30 -7.93
N GLN A 139 15.01 21.29 -6.58
CA GLN A 139 16.16 21.04 -5.71
C GLN A 139 16.31 19.55 -5.37
N PRO A 140 17.56 19.09 -5.08
CA PRO A 140 17.78 17.72 -4.66
C PRO A 140 16.95 17.31 -3.43
N LEU A 141 16.42 16.08 -3.42
CA LEU A 141 15.65 15.58 -2.28
C LEU A 141 16.47 15.51 -0.97
N GLY A 142 17.80 15.55 -1.09
CA GLY A 142 18.71 15.58 0.07
C GLY A 142 18.48 16.78 0.97
N VAL A 143 18.07 17.94 0.43
CA VAL A 143 17.82 19.18 1.19
C VAL A 143 16.41 19.26 1.76
N TYR A 144 15.52 18.30 1.44
CA TYR A 144 14.15 18.31 1.91
C TYR A 144 14.05 17.94 3.38
N SER A 145 13.16 18.61 4.11
CA SER A 145 12.71 18.17 5.42
C SER A 145 11.96 16.83 5.32
N SER A 146 11.77 16.15 6.45
CA SER A 146 10.97 14.91 6.50
C SER A 146 9.55 15.11 5.98
N GLY A 147 8.91 16.25 6.33
CA GLY A 147 7.57 16.61 5.85
C GLY A 147 7.54 16.86 4.35
N MET A 148 8.54 17.54 3.77
CA MET A 148 8.64 17.74 2.33
C MET A 148 8.83 16.42 1.58
N LYS A 149 9.68 15.54 2.10
CA LYS A 149 9.87 14.18 1.56
C LYS A 149 8.58 13.39 1.58
N ALA A 150 7.86 13.41 2.70
CA ALA A 150 6.57 12.72 2.85
C ALA A 150 5.54 13.25 1.84
N ARG A 151 5.41 14.58 1.67
CA ARG A 151 4.51 15.18 0.68
C ARG A 151 4.86 14.74 -0.75
N PHE A 152 6.14 14.79 -1.12
CA PHE A 152 6.58 14.38 -2.46
C PHE A 152 6.31 12.90 -2.71
N THR A 153 6.74 12.00 -1.79
CA THR A 153 6.56 10.54 -1.97
C THR A 153 5.10 10.13 -2.00
N PHE A 154 4.26 10.79 -1.20
CA PHE A 154 2.82 10.56 -1.24
C PHE A 154 2.20 11.05 -2.57
N SER A 155 2.60 12.22 -3.04
CA SER A 155 2.16 12.73 -4.34
C SER A 155 2.57 11.82 -5.48
N LEU A 156 3.81 11.30 -5.44
CA LEU A 156 4.30 10.33 -6.41
C LEU A 156 3.49 9.03 -6.37
N MET A 157 3.19 8.50 -5.19
CA MET A 157 2.36 7.31 -5.03
C MET A 157 0.96 7.50 -5.62
N LEU A 158 0.35 8.69 -5.40
CA LEU A 158 -0.98 9.01 -5.95
C LEU A 158 -0.95 9.30 -7.47
N ALA A 159 0.17 9.78 -8.02
CA ALA A 159 0.34 9.97 -9.46
C ALA A 159 0.40 8.63 -10.22
N LEU A 160 0.87 7.58 -9.55
CA LEU A 160 0.94 6.23 -10.10
C LEU A 160 -0.39 5.52 -9.87
N GLU A 161 -0.85 4.77 -10.86
CA GLU A 161 -2.09 4.01 -10.75
C GLU A 161 -1.81 2.59 -10.27
N PHE A 162 -2.27 2.28 -9.06
CA PHE A 162 -2.19 0.95 -8.45
C PHE A 162 -3.58 0.35 -8.26
N ASP A 163 -3.64 -0.98 -8.28
CA ASP A 163 -4.85 -1.74 -7.94
C ASP A 163 -5.03 -1.83 -6.42
N ILE A 164 -3.89 -1.88 -5.68
CA ILE A 164 -3.85 -1.87 -4.21
C ILE A 164 -2.88 -0.79 -3.73
N TYR A 165 -3.35 0.11 -2.87
CA TYR A 165 -2.50 1.08 -2.15
C TYR A 165 -2.19 0.58 -0.75
N LEU A 166 -0.91 0.60 -0.36
CA LEU A 166 -0.43 0.19 0.96
C LEU A 166 -0.12 1.43 1.81
N ILE A 167 -0.77 1.53 2.97
CA ILE A 167 -0.58 2.64 3.93
C ILE A 167 -0.10 2.08 5.26
N ASP A 168 1.08 2.50 5.72
CA ASP A 168 1.66 2.17 7.02
C ASP A 168 1.45 3.34 7.98
N GLU A 169 0.73 3.10 9.08
CA GLU A 169 0.47 4.06 10.18
C GLU A 169 -0.21 5.39 9.78
N GLY A 170 -0.96 5.40 8.69
CA GLY A 170 -1.80 6.53 8.33
C GLY A 170 -1.21 7.46 7.28
N MET A 171 -1.99 8.48 6.94
CA MET A 171 -1.59 9.48 5.98
C MET A 171 -0.48 10.37 6.54
N PRO A 172 0.44 10.87 5.70
CA PRO A 172 1.42 11.83 6.18
C PRO A 172 0.66 13.02 6.81
N SER A 173 0.78 13.14 8.13
CA SER A 173 0.30 14.34 8.82
C SER A 173 1.24 15.49 8.44
N SER A 174 0.94 16.15 7.33
CA SER A 174 1.58 17.40 6.97
C SER A 174 0.95 18.53 7.78
N THR A 175 1.75 19.48 8.21
CA THR A 175 1.25 20.76 8.76
C THR A 175 0.57 21.61 7.69
N ASP A 176 0.67 21.21 6.42
CA ASP A 176 0.08 21.89 5.28
C ASP A 176 -1.38 21.46 5.08
N ALA A 177 -2.32 22.32 5.44
CA ALA A 177 -3.74 22.06 5.36
C ALA A 177 -4.24 21.86 3.92
N GLU A 178 -3.63 22.55 2.94
CA GLU A 178 -4.00 22.44 1.54
C GLU A 178 -3.60 21.07 0.98
N PHE A 179 -2.37 20.62 1.27
CA PHE A 179 -1.92 19.28 0.91
C PHE A 179 -2.83 18.20 1.50
N ASN A 180 -3.16 18.32 2.80
CA ASN A 180 -4.03 17.35 3.48
C ASN A 180 -5.41 17.29 2.84
N ARG A 181 -6.00 18.43 2.49
CA ARG A 181 -7.32 18.52 1.84
C ARG A 181 -7.30 17.91 0.44
N LYS A 182 -6.31 18.27 -0.39
CA LYS A 182 -6.18 17.75 -1.76
C LYS A 182 -5.95 16.24 -1.74
N SER A 183 -5.01 15.77 -0.93
CA SER A 183 -4.66 14.35 -0.84
C SER A 183 -5.81 13.49 -0.32
N ALA A 184 -6.57 13.96 0.68
CA ALA A 184 -7.76 13.29 1.19
C ALA A 184 -8.84 13.14 0.11
N SER A 185 -9.08 14.21 -0.68
CA SER A 185 -10.06 14.18 -1.78
C SER A 185 -9.69 13.14 -2.84
N ILE A 186 -8.42 13.12 -3.26
CA ILE A 186 -7.92 12.14 -4.25
C ILE A 186 -8.05 10.71 -3.71
N LEU A 187 -7.69 10.49 -2.45
CA LEU A 187 -7.82 9.18 -1.82
C LEU A 187 -9.28 8.72 -1.75
N GLN A 188 -10.22 9.59 -1.38
CA GLN A 188 -11.64 9.27 -1.37
C GLN A 188 -12.16 8.89 -2.77
N GLU A 189 -11.68 9.55 -3.81
CA GLU A 189 -12.02 9.19 -5.18
C GLU A 189 -11.43 7.81 -5.55
N ARG A 190 -10.16 7.58 -5.22
CA ARG A 190 -9.48 6.28 -5.46
C ARG A 190 -10.15 5.12 -4.71
N LEU A 191 -10.64 5.33 -3.50
CA LEU A 191 -11.38 4.33 -2.71
C LEU A 191 -12.60 3.74 -3.44
N ARG A 192 -13.17 4.48 -4.41
CA ARG A 192 -14.32 4.00 -5.19
C ARG A 192 -13.93 2.96 -6.23
N THR A 193 -12.68 2.92 -6.64
CA THR A 193 -12.21 2.12 -7.80
C THR A 193 -11.03 1.22 -7.49
N THR A 194 -10.38 1.40 -6.33
CA THR A 194 -9.17 0.66 -5.93
C THR A 194 -9.31 0.11 -4.52
N THR A 195 -8.44 -0.83 -4.17
CA THR A 195 -8.34 -1.38 -2.83
C THR A 195 -7.29 -0.63 -2.03
N ILE A 196 -7.58 -0.28 -0.78
CA ILE A 196 -6.60 0.25 0.17
C ILE A 196 -6.38 -0.77 1.27
N ILE A 197 -5.13 -1.05 1.59
CA ILE A 197 -4.73 -1.81 2.78
C ILE A 197 -4.03 -0.84 3.72
N ILE A 198 -4.62 -0.63 4.89
CA ILE A 198 -4.09 0.25 5.94
C ILE A 198 -3.69 -0.60 7.12
N VAL A 199 -2.45 -0.44 7.60
CA VAL A 199 -1.99 -1.06 8.83
C VAL A 199 -1.74 0.03 9.87
N SER A 200 -2.40 -0.07 11.03
CA SER A 200 -2.27 0.93 12.10
C SER A 200 -2.47 0.28 13.46
N HIS A 201 -1.93 0.93 14.50
CA HIS A 201 -2.27 0.63 15.88
C HIS A 201 -3.45 1.47 16.40
N GLN A 202 -3.96 2.41 15.59
CA GLN A 202 -5.05 3.34 15.93
C GLN A 202 -6.32 2.96 15.17
N PRO A 203 -7.37 2.47 15.84
CA PRO A 203 -8.65 2.11 15.19
C PRO A 203 -9.28 3.26 14.41
N GLU A 204 -9.16 4.51 14.91
CA GLU A 204 -9.76 5.70 14.32
C GLU A 204 -9.23 6.02 12.91
N VAL A 205 -8.00 5.56 12.62
CA VAL A 205 -7.43 5.70 11.27
C VAL A 205 -8.12 4.74 10.31
N LEU A 206 -8.42 3.53 10.76
CA LEU A 206 -9.06 2.50 9.93
C LEU A 206 -10.53 2.82 9.65
N GLU A 207 -11.24 3.43 10.61
CA GLU A 207 -12.66 3.81 10.47
C GLU A 207 -12.97 4.63 9.22
N LYS A 208 -12.00 5.40 8.77
CA LYS A 208 -12.17 6.29 7.61
C LYS A 208 -12.15 5.57 6.27
N PHE A 209 -11.54 4.38 6.21
CA PHE A 209 -11.20 3.76 4.94
C PHE A 209 -11.48 2.27 4.87
N ALA A 210 -11.45 1.55 6.00
CA ALA A 210 -11.59 0.10 6.01
C ALA A 210 -13.05 -0.35 5.90
N GLN A 211 -13.30 -1.29 4.99
CA GLN A 211 -14.59 -1.98 4.85
C GLN A 211 -14.56 -3.34 5.54
N LYS A 212 -13.41 -4.01 5.51
CA LYS A 212 -13.11 -5.23 6.28
C LYS A 212 -11.92 -4.95 7.19
N ALA A 213 -11.79 -5.75 8.24
CA ALA A 213 -10.73 -5.59 9.20
C ALA A 213 -9.98 -6.90 9.48
N ALA A 214 -8.75 -6.76 9.97
CA ALA A 214 -7.98 -7.86 10.52
C ALA A 214 -7.23 -7.41 11.77
N VAL A 215 -6.88 -8.36 12.63
CA VAL A 215 -5.98 -8.15 13.77
C VAL A 215 -4.73 -9.00 13.59
N LEU A 216 -3.57 -8.34 13.60
CA LEU A 216 -2.27 -9.01 13.59
C LEU A 216 -1.75 -9.11 15.02
N HIS A 217 -1.75 -10.32 15.58
CA HIS A 217 -1.26 -10.56 16.92
C HIS A 217 -0.65 -11.96 17.05
N TRP A 218 0.44 -12.09 17.84
CA TRP A 218 1.14 -13.37 18.07
C TRP A 218 1.44 -14.19 16.80
N GLY A 219 1.82 -13.51 15.71
CA GLY A 219 2.13 -14.17 14.43
C GLY A 219 0.92 -14.68 13.66
N LYS A 220 -0.30 -14.36 14.08
CA LYS A 220 -1.55 -14.70 13.39
C LYS A 220 -2.24 -13.46 12.86
N LEU A 221 -2.96 -13.63 11.77
CA LEU A 221 -3.84 -12.61 11.19
C LEU A 221 -5.28 -13.12 11.26
N HIS A 222 -6.08 -12.49 12.09
CA HIS A 222 -7.50 -12.81 12.26
C HIS A 222 -8.33 -11.85 11.41
N MET A 223 -9.09 -12.40 10.45
CA MET A 223 -9.94 -11.61 9.54
C MET A 223 -11.34 -11.42 10.12
N PHE A 224 -11.92 -10.24 9.92
CA PHE A 224 -13.26 -9.85 10.37
C PHE A 224 -14.02 -9.15 9.25
N GLU A 225 -15.32 -9.32 9.21
CA GLU A 225 -16.18 -8.63 8.24
C GLU A 225 -16.43 -7.16 8.62
N SER A 226 -16.18 -6.79 9.88
CA SER A 226 -16.32 -5.42 10.37
C SER A 226 -15.13 -4.98 11.24
N LEU A 227 -14.89 -3.67 11.29
CA LEU A 227 -13.88 -3.09 12.17
C LEU A 227 -14.27 -3.22 13.65
N GLU A 228 -15.56 -3.20 13.95
CA GLU A 228 -16.06 -3.28 15.33
C GLU A 228 -15.72 -4.63 15.98
N GLU A 229 -15.88 -5.73 15.24
CA GLU A 229 -15.47 -7.06 15.70
C GLU A 229 -13.96 -7.15 15.92
N ALA A 230 -13.19 -6.56 14.99
CA ALA A 230 -11.73 -6.52 15.10
C ALA A 230 -11.26 -5.73 16.33
N LYS A 231 -11.91 -4.60 16.65
CA LYS A 231 -11.60 -3.79 17.84
C LYS A 231 -11.78 -4.59 19.12
N GLN A 232 -12.84 -5.35 19.25
CA GLN A 232 -13.09 -6.16 20.46
C GLN A 232 -11.93 -7.13 20.74
N LEU A 233 -11.43 -7.82 19.70
CA LEU A 233 -10.26 -8.69 19.85
C LEU A 233 -9.00 -7.85 20.14
N TYR A 234 -8.80 -6.75 19.42
CA TYR A 234 -7.63 -5.90 19.57
C TYR A 234 -7.51 -5.34 20.99
N ASP A 235 -8.60 -4.81 21.57
CA ASP A 235 -8.64 -4.27 22.93
C ASP A 235 -8.38 -5.36 23.97
N TYR A 236 -8.98 -6.54 23.79
CA TYR A 236 -8.75 -7.69 24.68
C TYR A 236 -7.27 -8.12 24.69
N GLU A 237 -6.62 -8.16 23.53
CA GLU A 237 -5.22 -8.61 23.39
C GLU A 237 -4.20 -7.54 23.81
N THR A 238 -4.57 -6.26 23.77
CA THR A 238 -3.66 -5.14 24.14
C THR A 238 -3.76 -4.75 25.61
N THR A 239 -4.82 -5.17 26.31
CA THR A 239 -5.04 -4.89 27.75
C THR A 239 -4.39 -5.94 28.68
N ARG A 240 -3.89 -7.03 28.13
CA ARG A 240 -3.16 -8.10 28.84
C ARG A 240 -1.66 -7.92 28.77
#